data_3aebb2a895000d0ebe3f0ad0c0d5a94c
#
_entry.id   3aebb2a895000d0ebe3f0ad0c0d5a94c
#
_cell.length_a   1.000
_cell.length_b   1.000
_cell.length_c   1.000
_cell.angle_alpha   90.00
_cell.angle_beta   90.00
_cell.angle_gamma   90.00
#
_symmetry.space_group_name_H-M   'P 1'
#
loop_
_entity.id
_entity.type
_entity.pdbx_description
1 polymer ?
#
loop_
_entity_poly.entity_id
_entity_poly.type
_entity_poly.pdbx_seq_one_letter_code
_entity_poly.pdbx_strand_id
1 'polypeptide(L)'
;MKTIKLAPGERLVTNQLNRKGVLPQNIVDAARDIVANVRANGDAAVRDYCQRFDGVELQSFRLPQEQIDAALEGLDPAFVAAFEKAARQIREFHQREVEQSWFTTRPDGTMLGVKVTPLAAAGIYVPGGRAQYPSTVLMNAIPAKVAGVKRVVMVTPPQKDGLISPYTLAAAKLGGVDEIYMVGGAQAVAAMAYGTETIPRVDKITGPGNAFVAAAKQIVSGDVGIDMVAGPSEVCVLADATAKPMVVAADLMAQAEHDPLAACYLVTCDEQFAREVEAGIDILVAQSPRAEITRASLDNEGTVVVAADMAAAVEAVNTVAPEHLELHCKDAMGLLGGIRNAGAIFVGAWSSEPLGDYVAGPNHTLPTGGTAMFSNPLSVEEFVKRSSVICYTPEGLLSDAPATQRLAEAEGLWAHALSAALRRRVLEQGEDAVSAESLAAADLTKVAWPGDTTATVAEGVDLAAAAGGATGAVVEGA
;
A
#
# COMPACT_ATOMS: atom_id res chain seq x y z
N MET A 1 -26.46 2.38 -15.79
CA MET A 1 -25.04 1.93 -15.89
C MET A 1 -24.71 1.57 -17.35
N LYS A 2 -23.43 1.64 -17.77
CA LYS A 2 -22.96 1.21 -19.08
C LYS A 2 -22.91 -0.32 -19.15
N THR A 3 -23.49 -0.95 -20.20
CA THR A 3 -23.45 -2.41 -20.36
C THR A 3 -22.42 -2.81 -21.42
N ILE A 4 -21.56 -3.78 -21.09
CA ILE A 4 -20.59 -4.42 -21.97
C ILE A 4 -20.94 -5.90 -22.06
N LYS A 5 -21.19 -6.43 -23.28
CA LYS A 5 -21.43 -7.85 -23.51
C LYS A 5 -20.21 -8.47 -24.14
N LEU A 6 -19.70 -9.54 -23.54
CA LEU A 6 -18.55 -10.29 -24.06
C LEU A 6 -19.04 -11.55 -24.77
N ALA A 7 -18.75 -11.67 -26.04
CA ALA A 7 -19.01 -12.88 -26.80
C ALA A 7 -18.09 -14.04 -26.37
N PRO A 8 -18.43 -15.31 -26.66
CA PRO A 8 -17.53 -16.43 -26.38
C PRO A 8 -16.12 -16.20 -26.95
N GLY A 9 -15.11 -16.30 -26.10
CA GLY A 9 -13.70 -16.04 -26.44
C GLY A 9 -13.28 -14.57 -26.43
N GLU A 10 -14.20 -13.63 -26.28
CA GLU A 10 -13.90 -12.20 -26.11
C GLU A 10 -13.46 -11.90 -24.65
N ARG A 11 -12.54 -10.97 -24.50
CA ARG A 11 -12.04 -10.52 -23.19
C ARG A 11 -12.33 -9.05 -22.97
N LEU A 12 -12.67 -8.70 -21.75
CA LEU A 12 -12.70 -7.30 -21.33
C LEU A 12 -11.29 -6.71 -21.47
N VAL A 13 -11.19 -5.50 -21.99
CA VAL A 13 -9.93 -4.75 -22.08
C VAL A 13 -10.04 -3.45 -21.30
N THR A 14 -8.93 -3.04 -20.68
CA THR A 14 -8.89 -1.90 -19.74
C THR A 14 -9.42 -0.59 -20.34
N ASN A 15 -9.23 -0.36 -21.64
CA ASN A 15 -9.73 0.84 -22.31
C ASN A 15 -11.26 0.89 -22.48
N GLN A 16 -11.97 -0.22 -22.21
CA GLN A 16 -13.44 -0.24 -22.16
C GLN A 16 -13.99 0.25 -20.82
N LEU A 17 -13.13 0.25 -19.78
CA LEU A 17 -13.45 0.76 -18.46
C LEU A 17 -13.27 2.28 -18.44
N ASN A 18 -14.19 2.98 -17.79
CA ASN A 18 -14.11 4.44 -17.66
C ASN A 18 -13.18 4.80 -16.49
N ARG A 19 -11.87 4.51 -16.62
CA ARG A 19 -10.90 4.80 -15.58
C ARG A 19 -10.15 6.09 -15.87
N LYS A 20 -10.35 7.08 -15.05
CA LYS A 20 -9.55 8.32 -15.05
C LYS A 20 -8.36 8.13 -14.12
N GLY A 21 -7.38 7.31 -14.54
CA GLY A 21 -6.21 6.95 -13.73
C GLY A 21 -5.18 8.08 -13.53
N VAL A 22 -5.39 9.25 -14.10
CA VAL A 22 -4.42 10.35 -14.02
C VAL A 22 -5.05 11.53 -13.28
N LEU A 23 -4.40 11.95 -12.21
CA LEU A 23 -4.77 13.19 -11.52
C LEU A 23 -4.74 14.38 -12.50
N PRO A 24 -5.77 15.26 -12.52
CA PRO A 24 -5.77 16.43 -13.38
C PRO A 24 -4.52 17.29 -13.18
N GLN A 25 -3.88 17.71 -14.28
CA GLN A 25 -2.60 18.43 -14.23
C GLN A 25 -2.66 19.70 -13.38
N ASN A 26 -3.76 20.44 -13.45
CA ASN A 26 -3.97 21.63 -12.63
C ASN A 26 -3.98 21.34 -11.12
N ILE A 27 -4.45 20.16 -10.70
CA ILE A 27 -4.42 19.73 -9.29
C ILE A 27 -2.98 19.38 -8.91
N VAL A 28 -2.25 18.66 -9.77
CA VAL A 28 -0.85 18.31 -9.54
C VAL A 28 0.01 19.56 -9.42
N ASP A 29 -0.18 20.55 -10.30
CA ASP A 29 0.59 21.79 -10.28
C ASP A 29 0.28 22.61 -9.01
N ALA A 30 -1.00 22.77 -8.65
CA ALA A 30 -1.38 23.45 -7.42
C ALA A 30 -0.85 22.72 -6.15
N ALA A 31 -0.87 21.39 -6.12
CA ALA A 31 -0.31 20.62 -5.02
C ALA A 31 1.22 20.80 -4.93
N ARG A 32 1.91 20.87 -6.07
CA ARG A 32 3.36 21.12 -6.12
C ARG A 32 3.71 22.48 -5.53
N ASP A 33 2.96 23.53 -5.86
CA ASP A 33 3.17 24.86 -5.31
C ASP A 33 2.94 24.88 -3.80
N ILE A 34 1.89 24.19 -3.30
CA ILE A 34 1.62 24.06 -1.87
C ILE A 34 2.78 23.34 -1.17
N VAL A 35 3.21 22.21 -1.71
CA VAL A 35 4.31 21.40 -1.14
C VAL A 35 5.60 22.23 -1.08
N ALA A 36 5.94 22.92 -2.15
CA ALA A 36 7.14 23.77 -2.22
C ALA A 36 7.07 24.93 -1.20
N ASN A 37 5.90 25.57 -1.07
CA ASN A 37 5.71 26.67 -0.13
C ASN A 37 5.81 26.20 1.33
N VAL A 38 5.20 25.07 1.71
CA VAL A 38 5.31 24.51 3.06
C VAL A 38 6.76 24.11 3.38
N ARG A 39 7.47 23.49 2.42
CA ARG A 39 8.88 23.13 2.59
C ARG A 39 9.77 24.37 2.84
N ALA A 40 9.46 25.50 2.23
CA ALA A 40 10.25 26.74 2.37
C ALA A 40 9.87 27.55 3.61
N ASN A 41 8.60 27.59 3.99
CA ASN A 41 8.04 28.55 4.94
C ASN A 41 7.38 27.92 6.17
N GLY A 42 7.44 26.59 6.34
CA GLY A 42 7.02 25.86 7.54
C GLY A 42 5.61 26.20 8.03
N ASP A 43 5.45 26.41 9.32
CA ASP A 43 4.18 26.72 9.99
C ASP A 43 3.47 27.96 9.42
N ALA A 44 4.21 28.95 8.93
CA ALA A 44 3.60 30.13 8.35
C ALA A 44 2.79 29.82 7.09
N ALA A 45 3.32 28.97 6.21
CA ALA A 45 2.60 28.50 5.02
C ALA A 45 1.42 27.60 5.40
N VAL A 46 1.60 26.70 6.36
CA VAL A 46 0.51 25.83 6.84
C VAL A 46 -0.64 26.67 7.39
N ARG A 47 -0.36 27.70 8.17
CA ARG A 47 -1.37 28.61 8.75
C ARG A 47 -2.15 29.36 7.67
N ASP A 48 -1.47 29.91 6.66
CA ASP A 48 -2.11 30.58 5.54
C ASP A 48 -3.08 29.64 4.79
N TYR A 49 -2.65 28.40 4.52
CA TYR A 49 -3.50 27.42 3.84
C TYR A 49 -4.69 26.96 4.69
N CYS A 50 -4.54 26.76 6.00
CA CYS A 50 -5.66 26.45 6.90
C CYS A 50 -6.70 27.56 6.88
N GLN A 51 -6.27 28.83 6.95
CA GLN A 51 -7.20 29.97 6.85
C GLN A 51 -7.90 29.99 5.50
N ARG A 52 -7.17 29.79 4.40
CA ARG A 52 -7.74 29.88 3.03
C ARG A 52 -8.66 28.74 2.67
N PHE A 53 -8.36 27.51 3.09
CA PHE A 53 -9.08 26.31 2.67
C PHE A 53 -10.09 25.82 3.71
N ASP A 54 -9.75 25.88 4.99
CA ASP A 54 -10.61 25.42 6.07
C ASP A 54 -11.43 26.57 6.70
N GLY A 55 -11.01 27.83 6.49
CA GLY A 55 -11.67 29.03 7.04
C GLY A 55 -11.50 29.18 8.55
N VAL A 56 -10.48 28.51 9.12
CA VAL A 56 -10.23 28.47 10.57
C VAL A 56 -8.85 29.05 10.88
N GLU A 57 -8.81 29.99 11.82
CA GLU A 57 -7.58 30.53 12.39
C GLU A 57 -7.23 29.77 13.70
N LEU A 58 -6.23 28.91 13.62
CA LEU A 58 -5.79 28.08 14.75
C LEU A 58 -4.65 28.77 15.53
N GLN A 59 -4.78 28.85 16.85
CA GLN A 59 -3.71 29.29 17.74
C GLN A 59 -2.58 28.25 17.82
N SER A 60 -2.95 26.97 17.80
CA SER A 60 -2.04 25.83 17.77
C SER A 60 -2.56 24.78 16.78
N PHE A 61 -1.68 24.19 16.01
CA PHE A 61 -2.05 23.03 15.18
C PHE A 61 -2.18 21.77 16.03
N ARG A 62 -1.38 21.63 17.07
CA ARG A 62 -1.37 20.45 17.94
C ARG A 62 -2.56 20.46 18.90
N LEU A 63 -3.28 19.35 18.89
CA LEU A 63 -4.32 19.10 19.87
C LEU A 63 -3.70 18.79 21.25
N PRO A 64 -4.20 19.38 22.35
CA PRO A 64 -3.76 19.02 23.70
C PRO A 64 -3.96 17.53 24.00
N GLN A 65 -3.00 16.91 24.68
CA GLN A 65 -3.03 15.48 24.99
C GLN A 65 -4.25 15.09 25.83
N GLU A 66 -4.65 15.99 26.74
CA GLU A 66 -5.80 15.81 27.63
C GLU A 66 -7.11 15.58 26.84
N GLN A 67 -7.25 16.19 25.66
CA GLN A 67 -8.42 15.97 24.79
C GLN A 67 -8.42 14.57 24.16
N ILE A 68 -7.24 14.05 23.82
CA ILE A 68 -7.10 12.68 23.33
C ILE A 68 -7.41 11.71 24.48
N ASP A 69 -6.92 12.00 25.68
CA ASP A 69 -7.10 11.15 26.84
C ASP A 69 -8.56 11.07 27.30
N ALA A 70 -9.30 12.17 27.20
CA ALA A 70 -10.72 12.26 27.51
C ALA A 70 -11.66 11.87 26.36
N ALA A 71 -11.13 11.42 25.21
CA ALA A 71 -11.89 11.28 23.95
C ALA A 71 -13.08 10.29 24.00
N LEU A 72 -13.13 9.39 24.97
CA LEU A 72 -14.23 8.45 25.16
C LEU A 72 -15.31 8.96 26.14
N GLU A 73 -15.04 10.03 26.86
CA GLU A 73 -15.96 10.58 27.85
C GLU A 73 -17.19 11.20 27.17
N GLY A 74 -18.36 10.88 27.67
CA GLY A 74 -19.62 11.44 27.18
C GLY A 74 -20.14 10.87 25.85
N LEU A 75 -19.43 9.90 25.23
CA LEU A 75 -19.92 9.21 24.04
C LEU A 75 -20.97 8.14 24.40
N ASP A 76 -21.81 7.83 23.43
CA ASP A 76 -22.75 6.70 23.54
C ASP A 76 -22.00 5.39 23.80
N PRO A 77 -22.29 4.68 24.90
CA PRO A 77 -21.64 3.42 25.24
C PRO A 77 -21.76 2.34 24.14
N ALA A 78 -22.85 2.33 23.39
CA ALA A 78 -23.04 1.38 22.30
C ALA A 78 -22.07 1.67 21.15
N PHE A 79 -21.83 2.94 20.85
CA PHE A 79 -20.82 3.36 19.88
C PHE A 79 -19.41 2.97 20.36
N VAL A 80 -19.06 3.26 21.62
CA VAL A 80 -17.76 2.90 22.17
C VAL A 80 -17.52 1.41 22.08
N ALA A 81 -18.49 0.59 22.49
CA ALA A 81 -18.41 -0.87 22.41
C ALA A 81 -18.22 -1.39 20.97
N ALA A 82 -18.90 -0.79 20.00
CA ALA A 82 -18.73 -1.13 18.57
C ALA A 82 -17.31 -0.81 18.09
N PHE A 83 -16.77 0.37 18.46
CA PHE A 83 -15.41 0.77 18.10
C PHE A 83 -14.32 -0.06 18.80
N GLU A 84 -14.51 -0.42 20.05
CA GLU A 84 -13.61 -1.35 20.77
C GLU A 84 -13.60 -2.73 20.11
N LYS A 85 -14.77 -3.21 19.66
CA LYS A 85 -14.87 -4.46 18.89
C LYS A 85 -14.07 -4.34 17.59
N ALA A 86 -14.29 -3.28 16.81
CA ALA A 86 -13.56 -3.03 15.57
C ALA A 86 -12.05 -2.96 15.81
N ALA A 87 -11.60 -2.14 16.76
CA ALA A 87 -10.18 -2.00 17.10
C ALA A 87 -9.52 -3.33 17.50
N ARG A 88 -10.24 -4.16 18.27
CA ARG A 88 -9.76 -5.50 18.65
C ARG A 88 -9.62 -6.40 17.45
N GLN A 89 -10.64 -6.50 16.58
CA GLN A 89 -10.63 -7.38 15.40
C GLN A 89 -9.57 -6.95 14.37
N ILE A 90 -9.39 -5.65 14.14
CA ILE A 90 -8.32 -5.09 13.29
C ILE A 90 -6.96 -5.47 13.87
N ARG A 91 -6.76 -5.33 15.19
CA ARG A 91 -5.49 -5.70 15.84
C ARG A 91 -5.20 -7.20 15.73
N GLU A 92 -6.19 -8.05 16.00
CA GLU A 92 -6.06 -9.51 15.91
C GLU A 92 -5.72 -9.98 14.49
N PHE A 93 -6.27 -9.33 13.47
CA PHE A 93 -5.94 -9.62 12.08
C PHE A 93 -4.50 -9.22 11.78
N HIS A 94 -4.14 -7.96 12.02
CA HIS A 94 -2.82 -7.42 11.70
C HIS A 94 -1.68 -8.03 12.53
N GLN A 95 -1.95 -8.56 13.72
CA GLN A 95 -0.95 -9.32 14.48
C GLN A 95 -0.43 -10.55 13.74
N ARG A 96 -1.20 -11.13 12.82
CA ARG A 96 -0.79 -12.28 11.99
C ARG A 96 0.17 -11.88 10.86
N GLU A 97 0.23 -10.61 10.52
CA GLU A 97 1.11 -10.05 9.48
C GLU A 97 2.50 -9.69 10.02
N VAL A 98 2.72 -9.79 11.33
CA VAL A 98 4.00 -9.41 11.94
C VAL A 98 5.09 -10.37 11.49
N GLU A 99 6.04 -9.85 10.72
CA GLU A 99 7.22 -10.56 10.28
C GLU A 99 8.33 -10.51 11.33
N GLN A 100 9.04 -11.62 11.49
CA GLN A 100 10.17 -11.71 12.41
C GLN A 100 11.50 -11.65 11.65
N SER A 101 12.53 -11.08 12.30
CA SER A 101 13.92 -11.20 11.84
C SER A 101 14.33 -12.65 11.82
N TRP A 102 15.10 -13.07 10.81
CA TRP A 102 15.57 -14.43 10.71
C TRP A 102 17.04 -14.48 10.28
N PHE A 103 17.74 -15.54 10.68
CA PHE A 103 19.12 -15.79 10.34
C PHE A 103 19.30 -17.25 9.97
N THR A 104 20.22 -17.51 9.05
CA THR A 104 20.66 -18.85 8.65
C THR A 104 22.19 -18.91 8.64
N THR A 105 22.76 -20.09 8.89
CA THR A 105 24.20 -20.28 8.93
C THR A 105 24.60 -21.28 7.85
N ARG A 106 25.61 -20.94 7.05
CA ARG A 106 26.21 -21.81 6.08
C ARG A 106 27.13 -22.86 6.77
N PRO A 107 27.56 -23.95 6.07
CA PRO A 107 28.50 -24.92 6.65
C PRO A 107 29.81 -24.30 7.10
N ASP A 108 30.29 -23.25 6.48
CA ASP A 108 31.51 -22.50 6.84
C ASP A 108 31.30 -21.54 8.04
N GLY A 109 30.10 -21.52 8.64
CA GLY A 109 29.76 -20.66 9.76
C GLY A 109 29.32 -19.25 9.36
N THR A 110 29.40 -18.88 8.08
CA THR A 110 28.91 -17.58 7.59
C THR A 110 27.42 -17.44 7.89
N MET A 111 27.03 -16.36 8.59
CA MET A 111 25.63 -16.07 8.93
C MET A 111 25.05 -15.04 7.98
N LEU A 112 23.89 -15.34 7.43
CA LEU A 112 23.08 -14.45 6.60
C LEU A 112 21.70 -14.30 7.21
N GLY A 113 21.06 -13.14 7.04
CA GLY A 113 19.73 -12.94 7.57
C GLY A 113 19.05 -11.66 7.12
N VAL A 114 17.85 -11.50 7.62
CA VAL A 114 17.07 -10.28 7.47
C VAL A 114 16.70 -9.75 8.86
N LYS A 115 17.07 -8.50 9.10
CA LYS A 115 16.63 -7.76 10.28
C LYS A 115 15.41 -6.92 9.93
N VAL A 116 14.27 -7.23 10.54
CA VAL A 116 13.04 -6.43 10.46
C VAL A 116 13.06 -5.38 11.57
N THR A 117 12.80 -4.13 11.20
CA THR A 117 12.83 -2.99 12.14
C THR A 117 11.64 -2.08 11.86
N PRO A 118 10.83 -1.72 12.88
CA PRO A 118 9.78 -0.72 12.75
C PRO A 118 10.32 0.63 12.27
N LEU A 119 9.48 1.40 11.58
CA LEU A 119 9.73 2.81 11.35
C LEU A 119 9.75 3.57 12.68
N ALA A 120 10.48 4.67 12.75
CA ALA A 120 10.53 5.48 13.96
C ALA A 120 9.24 6.29 14.16
N ALA A 121 8.70 6.84 13.07
CA ALA A 121 7.48 7.62 13.08
C ALA A 121 6.64 7.36 11.83
N ALA A 122 5.31 7.23 12.00
CA ALA A 122 4.34 7.15 10.92
C ALA A 122 3.34 8.30 11.02
N GLY A 123 3.05 8.93 9.88
CA GLY A 123 2.01 9.94 9.73
C GLY A 123 0.76 9.32 9.13
N ILE A 124 -0.39 9.53 9.73
CA ILE A 124 -1.66 9.10 9.19
C ILE A 124 -2.49 10.31 8.79
N TYR A 125 -2.94 10.33 7.54
CA TYR A 125 -3.85 11.34 7.04
C TYR A 125 -5.29 10.85 7.18
N VAL A 126 -6.11 11.60 7.91
CA VAL A 126 -7.52 11.29 8.11
C VAL A 126 -8.36 12.38 7.44
N PRO A 127 -9.18 12.05 6.45
CA PRO A 127 -10.02 13.03 5.80
C PRO A 127 -11.03 13.64 6.75
N GLY A 128 -11.35 14.91 6.51
CA GLY A 128 -12.46 15.65 7.13
C GLY A 128 -13.31 16.30 6.05
N GLY A 129 -14.39 16.95 6.41
CA GLY A 129 -15.25 17.70 5.50
C GLY A 129 -16.68 17.15 5.43
N ARG A 130 -17.12 16.64 4.26
CA ARG A 130 -18.52 16.21 4.05
C ARG A 130 -18.89 14.95 4.84
N ALA A 131 -17.95 14.05 5.05
CA ALA A 131 -18.10 12.86 5.88
C ALA A 131 -16.91 12.77 6.82
N GLN A 132 -17.10 12.06 7.94
CA GLN A 132 -16.06 11.76 8.89
C GLN A 132 -15.77 10.26 8.81
N TYR A 133 -14.49 9.91 8.86
CA TYR A 133 -14.05 8.54 8.69
C TYR A 133 -13.25 8.06 9.92
N PRO A 134 -13.89 7.92 11.09
CA PRO A 134 -13.20 7.43 12.28
C PRO A 134 -12.64 6.01 12.10
N SER A 135 -13.24 5.17 11.25
CA SER A 135 -12.71 3.85 10.86
C SER A 135 -11.32 3.96 10.22
N THR A 136 -11.09 4.97 9.37
CA THR A 136 -9.78 5.22 8.75
C THR A 136 -8.68 5.44 9.78
N VAL A 137 -9.00 6.03 10.94
CA VAL A 137 -8.03 6.19 12.03
C VAL A 137 -7.58 4.82 12.54
N LEU A 138 -8.54 3.92 12.84
CA LEU A 138 -8.22 2.57 13.34
C LEU A 138 -7.42 1.78 12.29
N MET A 139 -7.84 1.82 11.02
CA MET A 139 -7.24 1.09 9.91
C MET A 139 -5.80 1.53 9.60
N ASN A 140 -5.43 2.77 9.92
CA ASN A 140 -4.07 3.26 9.72
C ASN A 140 -3.22 3.18 11.01
N ALA A 141 -3.78 3.54 12.15
CA ALA A 141 -3.03 3.60 13.40
C ALA A 141 -2.72 2.21 13.98
N ILE A 142 -3.69 1.27 13.92
CA ILE A 142 -3.51 -0.05 14.55
C ILE A 142 -2.40 -0.87 13.88
N PRO A 143 -2.32 -1.02 12.53
CA PRO A 143 -1.21 -1.74 11.91
C PRO A 143 0.14 -1.07 12.17
N ALA A 144 0.20 0.27 12.23
CA ALA A 144 1.43 0.98 12.62
C ALA A 144 1.87 0.62 14.05
N LYS A 145 0.93 0.58 15.00
CA LYS A 145 1.21 0.17 16.39
C LYS A 145 1.57 -1.31 16.49
N VAL A 146 0.90 -2.18 15.76
CA VAL A 146 1.22 -3.62 15.70
C VAL A 146 2.62 -3.86 15.13
N ALA A 147 3.02 -3.08 14.12
CA ALA A 147 4.38 -3.09 13.59
C ALA A 147 5.45 -2.67 14.60
N GLY A 148 5.05 -1.99 15.69
CA GLY A 148 5.96 -1.47 16.71
C GLY A 148 6.41 -0.03 16.49
N VAL A 149 5.73 0.74 15.64
CA VAL A 149 6.00 2.17 15.44
C VAL A 149 5.74 2.92 16.75
N LYS A 150 6.76 3.61 17.23
CA LYS A 150 6.70 4.28 18.54
C LYS A 150 5.91 5.58 18.49
N ARG A 151 5.95 6.30 17.37
CA ARG A 151 5.33 7.61 17.17
C ARG A 151 4.38 7.59 15.99
N VAL A 152 3.08 7.61 16.27
CA VAL A 152 2.02 7.72 15.27
C VAL A 152 1.42 9.12 15.34
N VAL A 153 1.62 9.89 14.29
CA VAL A 153 1.18 11.28 14.13
C VAL A 153 -0.03 11.31 13.23
N MET A 154 -1.15 11.84 13.70
CA MET A 154 -2.36 12.01 12.91
C MET A 154 -2.51 13.46 12.47
N VAL A 155 -2.83 13.68 11.19
CA VAL A 155 -3.31 14.97 10.69
C VAL A 155 -4.76 14.83 10.21
N THR A 156 -5.58 15.79 10.53
CA THR A 156 -6.98 15.87 10.07
C THR A 156 -7.43 17.33 10.06
N PRO A 157 -8.18 17.79 9.05
CA PRO A 157 -8.66 19.16 9.03
C PRO A 157 -9.66 19.38 10.19
N PRO A 158 -9.64 20.54 10.81
CA PRO A 158 -10.67 20.93 11.79
C PRO A 158 -12.03 21.09 11.10
N GLN A 159 -13.10 20.94 11.88
CA GLN A 159 -14.44 21.35 11.48
C GLN A 159 -14.55 22.88 11.48
N LYS A 160 -15.66 23.42 10.97
CA LYS A 160 -15.89 24.87 10.88
C LYS A 160 -15.87 25.58 12.25
N ASP A 161 -16.13 24.85 13.32
CA ASP A 161 -16.05 25.34 14.70
C ASP A 161 -14.63 25.27 15.28
N GLY A 162 -13.63 24.82 14.50
CA GLY A 162 -12.26 24.65 14.92
C GLY A 162 -12.00 23.39 15.73
N LEU A 163 -12.97 22.49 15.87
CA LEU A 163 -12.85 21.26 16.66
C LEU A 163 -12.64 20.04 15.74
N ILE A 164 -12.23 18.93 16.35
CA ILE A 164 -12.23 17.61 15.73
C ILE A 164 -13.45 16.83 16.22
N SER A 165 -14.04 16.03 15.36
CA SER A 165 -15.15 15.16 15.74
C SER A 165 -14.84 14.30 16.95
N PRO A 166 -15.74 14.20 17.91
CA PRO A 166 -15.58 13.30 19.07
C PRO A 166 -15.35 11.84 18.65
N TYR A 167 -15.99 11.40 17.56
CA TYR A 167 -15.82 10.04 17.03
C TYR A 167 -14.42 9.81 16.45
N THR A 168 -13.84 10.80 15.77
CA THR A 168 -12.47 10.75 15.26
C THR A 168 -11.46 10.73 16.42
N LEU A 169 -11.69 11.50 17.48
CA LEU A 169 -10.86 11.50 18.68
C LEU A 169 -10.92 10.15 19.42
N ALA A 170 -12.13 9.58 19.57
CA ALA A 170 -12.31 8.25 20.14
C ALA A 170 -11.54 7.17 19.37
N ALA A 171 -11.63 7.21 18.04
CA ALA A 171 -10.88 6.29 17.19
C ALA A 171 -9.36 6.50 17.34
N ALA A 172 -8.87 7.73 17.44
CA ALA A 172 -7.46 8.03 17.67
C ALA A 172 -6.97 7.46 19.01
N LYS A 173 -7.76 7.59 20.08
CA LYS A 173 -7.48 7.00 21.40
C LYS A 173 -7.39 5.48 21.32
N LEU A 174 -8.40 4.83 20.72
CA LEU A 174 -8.46 3.36 20.59
C LEU A 174 -7.40 2.79 19.64
N GLY A 175 -7.06 3.55 18.59
CA GLY A 175 -6.00 3.22 17.63
C GLY A 175 -4.60 3.39 18.18
N GLY A 176 -4.44 4.15 19.29
CA GLY A 176 -3.15 4.43 19.90
C GLY A 176 -2.35 5.52 19.18
N VAL A 177 -3.03 6.54 18.63
CA VAL A 177 -2.39 7.72 18.06
C VAL A 177 -1.71 8.51 19.19
N ASP A 178 -0.46 8.93 18.97
CA ASP A 178 0.33 9.64 19.98
C ASP A 178 0.15 11.16 19.89
N GLU A 179 -0.01 11.70 18.69
CA GLU A 179 -0.13 13.14 18.46
C GLU A 179 -1.16 13.43 17.37
N ILE A 180 -1.94 14.49 17.53
CA ILE A 180 -2.93 14.93 16.56
C ILE A 180 -2.66 16.38 16.20
N TYR A 181 -2.67 16.68 14.87
CA TYR A 181 -2.54 18.02 14.33
C TYR A 181 -3.76 18.37 13.47
N MET A 182 -4.36 19.51 13.73
CA MET A 182 -5.56 20.02 13.07
C MET A 182 -5.20 20.69 11.74
N VAL A 183 -4.75 19.90 10.79
CA VAL A 183 -4.33 20.37 9.46
C VAL A 183 -4.80 19.35 8.42
N GLY A 184 -5.42 19.82 7.34
CA GLY A 184 -5.85 18.99 6.20
C GLY A 184 -5.08 19.30 4.93
N GLY A 185 -5.50 18.72 3.80
CA GLY A 185 -5.04 19.04 2.45
C GLY A 185 -3.58 18.68 2.14
N ALA A 186 -3.11 19.18 1.02
CA ALA A 186 -1.73 18.98 0.54
C ALA A 186 -0.68 19.55 1.52
N GLN A 187 -1.02 20.64 2.22
CA GLN A 187 -0.14 21.27 3.22
C GLN A 187 0.12 20.36 4.42
N ALA A 188 -0.84 19.53 4.83
CA ALA A 188 -0.65 18.56 5.90
C ALA A 188 0.33 17.45 5.48
N VAL A 189 0.20 16.95 4.25
CA VAL A 189 1.12 15.97 3.67
C VAL A 189 2.54 16.54 3.61
N ALA A 190 2.70 17.77 3.11
CA ALA A 190 3.98 18.45 3.04
C ALA A 190 4.60 18.67 4.42
N ALA A 191 3.79 19.09 5.42
CA ALA A 191 4.24 19.28 6.79
C ALA A 191 4.77 17.97 7.41
N MET A 192 4.07 16.85 7.22
CA MET A 192 4.55 15.54 7.69
C MET A 192 5.80 15.05 6.93
N ALA A 193 5.91 15.36 5.63
CA ALA A 193 7.03 14.92 4.81
C ALA A 193 8.34 15.63 5.17
N TYR A 194 8.31 16.94 5.41
CA TYR A 194 9.51 17.75 5.62
C TYR A 194 9.71 18.19 7.07
N GLY A 195 8.67 18.13 7.87
CA GLY A 195 8.64 18.75 9.19
C GLY A 195 8.41 20.26 9.10
N THR A 196 7.84 20.84 10.13
CA THR A 196 7.73 22.27 10.36
C THR A 196 8.16 22.57 11.81
N GLU A 197 8.02 23.82 12.26
CA GLU A 197 8.37 24.20 13.64
C GLU A 197 7.51 23.44 14.68
N THR A 198 6.26 23.10 14.31
CA THR A 198 5.31 22.40 15.21
C THR A 198 5.01 20.98 14.78
N ILE A 199 4.89 20.70 13.49
CA ILE A 199 4.51 19.37 12.96
C ILE A 199 5.78 18.58 12.67
N PRO A 200 5.97 17.40 13.32
CA PRO A 200 7.18 16.62 13.13
C PRO A 200 7.24 15.95 11.77
N ARG A 201 8.44 15.80 11.24
CA ARG A 201 8.68 14.90 10.10
C ARG A 201 8.42 13.46 10.51
N VAL A 202 7.87 12.68 9.57
CA VAL A 202 7.64 11.24 9.70
C VAL A 202 8.41 10.45 8.65
N ASP A 203 8.51 9.12 8.84
CA ASP A 203 9.20 8.24 7.89
C ASP A 203 8.27 7.75 6.77
N LYS A 204 6.96 7.65 7.05
CA LYS A 204 5.92 7.22 6.11
C LYS A 204 4.62 7.96 6.37
N ILE A 205 3.89 8.28 5.28
CA ILE A 205 2.57 8.89 5.31
C ILE A 205 1.56 7.90 4.71
N THR A 206 0.53 7.56 5.47
CA THR A 206 -0.55 6.66 5.05
C THR A 206 -1.92 7.33 5.16
N GLY A 207 -2.92 6.73 4.54
CA GLY A 207 -4.30 7.17 4.60
C GLY A 207 -4.82 7.80 3.31
N PRO A 208 -6.14 7.68 3.08
CA PRO A 208 -6.83 8.22 1.91
C PRO A 208 -7.00 9.74 2.03
N GLY A 209 -7.18 10.40 0.90
CA GLY A 209 -7.48 11.82 0.85
C GLY A 209 -8.06 12.24 -0.50
N ASN A 210 -8.43 13.51 -0.64
CA ASN A 210 -8.90 14.04 -1.92
C ASN A 210 -7.74 14.11 -2.95
N ALA A 211 -8.07 14.52 -4.18
CA ALA A 211 -7.10 14.58 -5.28
C ALA A 211 -5.85 15.44 -4.97
N PHE A 212 -5.96 16.51 -4.14
CA PHE A 212 -4.80 17.32 -3.73
C PHE A 212 -3.91 16.55 -2.75
N VAL A 213 -4.48 15.77 -1.85
CA VAL A 213 -3.74 14.91 -0.93
C VAL A 213 -3.03 13.79 -1.69
N ALA A 214 -3.71 13.14 -2.62
CA ALA A 214 -3.14 12.12 -3.50
C ALA A 214 -1.98 12.70 -4.34
N ALA A 215 -2.15 13.87 -4.93
CA ALA A 215 -1.10 14.58 -5.67
C ALA A 215 0.08 14.95 -4.76
N ALA A 216 -0.17 15.44 -3.56
CA ALA A 216 0.89 15.77 -2.61
C ALA A 216 1.67 14.52 -2.18
N LYS A 217 1.01 13.40 -1.87
CA LYS A 217 1.67 12.12 -1.57
C LYS A 217 2.57 11.67 -2.73
N GLN A 218 2.07 11.77 -3.97
CA GLN A 218 2.87 11.44 -5.16
C GLN A 218 4.10 12.35 -5.29
N ILE A 219 3.97 13.64 -5.02
CA ILE A 219 5.06 14.62 -5.13
C ILE A 219 6.15 14.39 -4.08
N VAL A 220 5.77 14.07 -2.84
CA VAL A 220 6.72 13.85 -1.74
C VAL A 220 7.27 12.42 -1.71
N SER A 221 6.76 11.51 -2.56
CA SER A 221 7.24 10.14 -2.66
C SER A 221 8.71 10.12 -3.08
N GLY A 222 9.55 9.44 -2.28
CA GLY A 222 11.00 9.47 -2.43
C GLY A 222 11.71 10.32 -1.37
N ASP A 223 11.09 11.41 -0.90
CA ASP A 223 11.56 12.18 0.28
C ASP A 223 11.01 11.59 1.59
N VAL A 224 9.82 10.99 1.52
CA VAL A 224 9.16 10.24 2.59
C VAL A 224 8.48 9.00 1.98
N GLY A 225 8.34 7.92 2.74
CA GLY A 225 7.54 6.76 2.30
C GLY A 225 6.05 7.13 2.22
N ILE A 226 5.34 6.54 1.26
CA ILE A 226 3.88 6.59 1.20
C ILE A 226 3.32 5.16 1.13
N ASP A 227 2.06 4.97 1.48
CA ASP A 227 1.32 3.72 1.24
C ASP A 227 1.04 3.57 -0.27
N MET A 228 0.13 4.38 -0.79
CA MET A 228 -0.29 4.37 -2.19
C MET A 228 -0.81 5.75 -2.61
N VAL A 229 -0.99 5.93 -3.91
CA VAL A 229 -1.74 7.06 -4.47
C VAL A 229 -3.15 6.56 -4.76
N ALA A 230 -4.07 6.82 -3.82
CA ALA A 230 -5.46 6.39 -3.96
C ALA A 230 -6.21 7.25 -4.99
N GLY A 231 -6.98 6.58 -5.83
CA GLY A 231 -8.01 7.17 -6.69
C GLY A 231 -9.39 7.11 -6.04
N PRO A 232 -10.46 7.34 -6.82
CA PRO A 232 -11.83 7.08 -6.38
C PRO A 232 -12.03 5.61 -6.01
N SER A 233 -12.89 5.36 -5.02
CA SER A 233 -13.17 4.00 -4.55
C SER A 233 -13.93 3.18 -5.58
N GLU A 234 -13.75 1.85 -5.53
CA GLU A 234 -14.30 0.91 -6.51
C GLU A 234 -14.88 -0.34 -5.83
N VAL A 235 -16.06 -0.77 -6.28
CA VAL A 235 -16.57 -2.11 -5.97
C VAL A 235 -16.81 -2.90 -7.26
N CYS A 236 -16.50 -4.17 -7.24
CA CYS A 236 -16.87 -5.12 -8.28
C CYS A 236 -17.63 -6.28 -7.65
N VAL A 237 -18.87 -6.51 -8.07
CA VAL A 237 -19.66 -7.66 -7.65
C VAL A 237 -19.68 -8.68 -8.80
N LEU A 238 -19.10 -9.87 -8.55
CA LEU A 238 -19.25 -11.03 -9.42
C LEU A 238 -20.40 -11.87 -8.91
N ALA A 239 -21.50 -11.96 -9.67
CA ALA A 239 -22.71 -12.65 -9.26
C ALA A 239 -23.22 -13.64 -10.30
N ASP A 240 -23.72 -14.78 -9.83
CA ASP A 240 -24.50 -15.71 -10.64
C ASP A 240 -26.01 -15.62 -10.29
N ALA A 241 -26.84 -16.38 -10.99
CA ALA A 241 -28.30 -16.38 -10.81
C ALA A 241 -28.76 -16.85 -9.41
N THR A 242 -27.88 -17.32 -8.52
CA THR A 242 -28.24 -17.70 -7.15
C THR A 242 -28.17 -16.51 -6.18
N ALA A 243 -27.55 -15.42 -6.58
CA ALA A 243 -27.50 -14.18 -5.83
C ALA A 243 -28.87 -13.51 -5.71
N LYS A 244 -29.00 -12.58 -4.79
CA LYS A 244 -30.23 -11.79 -4.60
C LYS A 244 -30.06 -10.42 -5.24
N PRO A 245 -30.80 -10.07 -6.32
CA PRO A 245 -30.63 -8.81 -7.03
C PRO A 245 -30.70 -7.56 -6.15
N MET A 246 -31.61 -7.54 -5.17
CA MET A 246 -31.74 -6.40 -4.25
C MET A 246 -30.55 -6.26 -3.29
N VAL A 247 -29.91 -7.36 -2.89
CA VAL A 247 -28.70 -7.34 -2.05
C VAL A 247 -27.53 -6.77 -2.87
N VAL A 248 -27.30 -7.32 -4.07
CA VAL A 248 -26.26 -6.82 -4.99
C VAL A 248 -26.48 -5.34 -5.35
N ALA A 249 -27.73 -4.91 -5.53
CA ALA A 249 -28.07 -3.51 -5.74
C ALA A 249 -27.65 -2.64 -4.55
N ALA A 250 -27.89 -3.11 -3.32
CA ALA A 250 -27.49 -2.40 -2.10
C ALA A 250 -25.96 -2.34 -1.95
N ASP A 251 -25.24 -3.42 -2.28
CA ASP A 251 -23.78 -3.47 -2.21
C ASP A 251 -23.14 -2.49 -3.23
N LEU A 252 -23.63 -2.45 -4.46
CA LEU A 252 -23.20 -1.46 -5.45
C LEU A 252 -23.49 -0.02 -4.99
N MET A 253 -24.61 0.22 -4.31
CA MET A 253 -24.96 1.51 -3.78
C MET A 253 -24.11 1.92 -2.57
N ALA A 254 -23.69 0.99 -1.74
CA ALA A 254 -22.80 1.23 -0.61
C ALA A 254 -21.51 1.92 -1.08
N GLN A 255 -20.97 1.51 -2.23
CA GLN A 255 -19.82 2.19 -2.85
C GLN A 255 -20.23 3.49 -3.56
N ALA A 256 -21.34 3.48 -4.33
CA ALA A 256 -21.74 4.63 -5.13
C ALA A 256 -22.07 5.88 -4.29
N GLU A 257 -22.49 5.71 -3.04
CA GLU A 257 -22.83 6.83 -2.16
C GLU A 257 -21.60 7.59 -1.63
N HIS A 258 -20.38 7.06 -1.77
CA HIS A 258 -19.16 7.69 -1.27
C HIS A 258 -18.83 8.98 -2.03
N ASP A 259 -18.80 8.91 -3.37
CA ASP A 259 -18.42 10.05 -4.23
C ASP A 259 -19.03 9.90 -5.64
N PRO A 260 -19.37 10.99 -6.35
CA PRO A 260 -19.81 10.92 -7.74
C PRO A 260 -18.85 10.24 -8.72
N LEU A 261 -17.57 10.10 -8.35
CA LEU A 261 -16.53 9.43 -9.12
C LEU A 261 -16.29 7.97 -8.67
N ALA A 262 -16.99 7.49 -7.64
CA ALA A 262 -16.89 6.09 -7.24
C ALA A 262 -17.33 5.16 -8.38
N ALA A 263 -16.58 4.08 -8.61
CA ALA A 263 -16.86 3.17 -9.71
C ALA A 263 -17.48 1.86 -9.23
N CYS A 264 -18.59 1.46 -9.85
CA CYS A 264 -19.34 0.26 -9.49
C CYS A 264 -19.42 -0.68 -10.68
N TYR A 265 -18.93 -1.91 -10.50
CA TYR A 265 -18.91 -2.93 -11.54
C TYR A 265 -19.80 -4.12 -11.14
N LEU A 266 -20.75 -4.49 -11.99
CA LEU A 266 -21.45 -5.74 -11.90
C LEU A 266 -20.92 -6.68 -12.99
N VAL A 267 -20.40 -7.83 -12.62
CA VAL A 267 -19.98 -8.88 -13.57
C VAL A 267 -20.88 -10.10 -13.39
N THR A 268 -21.52 -10.56 -14.46
CA THR A 268 -22.41 -11.72 -14.41
C THR A 268 -22.44 -12.45 -15.74
N CYS A 269 -22.93 -13.69 -15.74
CA CYS A 269 -23.23 -14.44 -16.97
C CYS A 269 -24.73 -14.43 -17.33
N ASP A 270 -25.55 -13.74 -16.51
CA ASP A 270 -27.02 -13.71 -16.67
C ASP A 270 -27.51 -12.28 -16.90
N GLU A 271 -27.93 -12.01 -18.15
CA GLU A 271 -28.44 -10.70 -18.53
C GLU A 271 -29.76 -10.34 -17.83
N GLN A 272 -30.59 -11.33 -17.49
CA GLN A 272 -31.83 -11.09 -16.78
C GLN A 272 -31.53 -10.67 -15.33
N PHE A 273 -30.59 -11.35 -14.69
CA PHE A 273 -30.09 -10.97 -13.35
C PHE A 273 -29.55 -9.53 -13.34
N ALA A 274 -28.77 -9.15 -14.36
CA ALA A 274 -28.25 -7.78 -14.46
C ALA A 274 -29.39 -6.75 -14.52
N ARG A 275 -30.43 -6.99 -15.32
CA ARG A 275 -31.61 -6.11 -15.39
C ARG A 275 -32.37 -6.00 -14.07
N GLU A 276 -32.47 -7.11 -13.32
CA GLU A 276 -33.10 -7.14 -12.01
C GLU A 276 -32.30 -6.35 -10.97
N VAL A 277 -30.96 -6.37 -11.02
CA VAL A 277 -30.09 -5.55 -10.18
C VAL A 277 -30.28 -4.06 -10.52
N GLU A 278 -30.28 -3.69 -11.81
CA GLU A 278 -30.49 -2.29 -12.21
C GLU A 278 -31.88 -1.78 -11.76
N ALA A 279 -32.92 -2.60 -11.89
CA ALA A 279 -34.26 -2.25 -11.36
C ALA A 279 -34.26 -2.11 -9.82
N GLY A 280 -33.51 -2.95 -9.13
CA GLY A 280 -33.29 -2.85 -7.68
C GLY A 280 -32.62 -1.54 -7.28
N ILE A 281 -31.58 -1.12 -8.01
CA ILE A 281 -30.90 0.17 -7.81
C ILE A 281 -31.90 1.31 -7.93
N ASP A 282 -32.77 1.32 -8.96
CA ASP A 282 -33.75 2.39 -9.16
C ASP A 282 -34.72 2.50 -7.97
N ILE A 283 -35.16 1.37 -7.41
CA ILE A 283 -36.02 1.32 -6.24
C ILE A 283 -35.31 1.87 -4.98
N LEU A 284 -34.05 1.47 -4.77
CA LEU A 284 -33.31 1.83 -3.56
C LEU A 284 -32.82 3.28 -3.59
N VAL A 285 -32.31 3.76 -4.75
CA VAL A 285 -31.85 5.13 -4.89
C VAL A 285 -32.98 6.13 -4.62
N ALA A 286 -34.23 5.81 -5.03
CA ALA A 286 -35.38 6.67 -4.76
C ALA A 286 -35.64 6.91 -3.26
N GLN A 287 -35.11 6.08 -2.39
CA GLN A 287 -35.24 6.15 -0.94
C GLN A 287 -33.94 6.63 -0.23
N SER A 288 -32.84 6.79 -0.98
CA SER A 288 -31.54 7.16 -0.42
C SER A 288 -31.50 8.64 -0.05
N PRO A 289 -31.00 9.00 1.16
CA PRO A 289 -30.72 10.38 1.51
C PRO A 289 -29.58 10.99 0.69
N ARG A 290 -28.78 10.16 -0.01
CA ARG A 290 -27.67 10.56 -0.89
C ARG A 290 -27.95 10.25 -2.37
N ALA A 291 -29.22 10.19 -2.76
CA ALA A 291 -29.68 9.78 -4.10
C ALA A 291 -28.94 10.49 -5.26
N GLU A 292 -28.67 11.79 -5.12
CA GLU A 292 -28.00 12.58 -6.15
C GLU A 292 -26.55 12.10 -6.38
N ILE A 293 -25.79 11.87 -5.31
CA ILE A 293 -24.41 11.38 -5.37
C ILE A 293 -24.37 9.97 -5.94
N THR A 294 -25.22 9.09 -5.38
CA THR A 294 -25.30 7.68 -5.80
C THR A 294 -25.68 7.57 -7.27
N ARG A 295 -26.67 8.34 -7.74
CA ARG A 295 -27.07 8.34 -9.15
C ARG A 295 -25.94 8.83 -10.05
N ALA A 296 -25.27 9.93 -9.69
CA ALA A 296 -24.17 10.46 -10.47
C ALA A 296 -23.02 9.44 -10.63
N SER A 297 -22.67 8.73 -9.57
CA SER A 297 -21.67 7.64 -9.59
C SER A 297 -22.10 6.53 -10.55
N LEU A 298 -23.30 5.97 -10.38
CA LEU A 298 -23.78 4.83 -11.16
C LEU A 298 -23.99 5.16 -12.65
N ASP A 299 -24.41 6.39 -12.97
CA ASP A 299 -24.66 6.81 -14.35
C ASP A 299 -23.35 7.11 -15.09
N ASN A 300 -22.34 7.66 -14.41
CA ASN A 300 -21.09 8.07 -15.04
C ASN A 300 -20.01 6.98 -14.99
N GLU A 301 -19.89 6.28 -13.87
CA GLU A 301 -18.79 5.35 -13.61
C GLU A 301 -19.28 3.88 -13.44
N GLY A 302 -20.61 3.64 -13.37
CA GLY A 302 -21.18 2.32 -13.24
C GLY A 302 -21.09 1.50 -14.53
N THR A 303 -20.64 0.24 -14.43
CA THR A 303 -20.50 -0.67 -15.59
C THR A 303 -21.04 -2.06 -15.26
N VAL A 304 -21.87 -2.59 -16.16
CA VAL A 304 -22.32 -3.99 -16.17
C VAL A 304 -21.54 -4.75 -17.22
N VAL A 305 -20.92 -5.87 -16.85
CA VAL A 305 -20.26 -6.78 -17.77
C VAL A 305 -21.06 -8.09 -17.80
N VAL A 306 -21.61 -8.41 -18.96
CA VAL A 306 -22.29 -9.71 -19.20
C VAL A 306 -21.31 -10.61 -19.94
N ALA A 307 -20.74 -11.57 -19.24
CA ALA A 307 -19.77 -12.52 -19.76
C ALA A 307 -20.44 -13.76 -20.34
N ALA A 308 -19.80 -14.42 -21.31
CA ALA A 308 -20.32 -15.62 -21.94
C ALA A 308 -20.39 -16.83 -20.98
N ASP A 309 -19.46 -16.92 -20.04
CA ASP A 309 -19.36 -17.96 -19.00
C ASP A 309 -18.58 -17.45 -17.77
N MET A 310 -18.56 -18.28 -16.72
CA MET A 310 -17.91 -17.93 -15.45
C MET A 310 -16.39 -17.75 -15.61
N ALA A 311 -15.74 -18.48 -16.50
CA ALA A 311 -14.31 -18.31 -16.72
C ALA A 311 -14.00 -16.92 -17.34
N ALA A 312 -14.81 -16.50 -18.30
CA ALA A 312 -14.74 -15.15 -18.89
C ALA A 312 -15.10 -14.07 -17.85
N ALA A 313 -16.05 -14.34 -16.96
CA ALA A 313 -16.42 -13.43 -15.88
C ALA A 313 -15.27 -13.25 -14.88
N VAL A 314 -14.58 -14.30 -14.47
CA VAL A 314 -13.39 -14.26 -13.62
C VAL A 314 -12.25 -13.46 -14.30
N GLU A 315 -12.02 -13.68 -15.59
CA GLU A 315 -11.02 -12.89 -16.33
C GLU A 315 -11.42 -11.41 -16.46
N ALA A 316 -12.71 -11.11 -16.58
CA ALA A 316 -13.19 -9.73 -16.55
C ALA A 316 -12.93 -9.07 -15.18
N VAL A 317 -13.19 -9.77 -14.08
CA VAL A 317 -12.84 -9.30 -12.72
C VAL A 317 -11.34 -9.05 -12.60
N ASN A 318 -10.48 -9.96 -13.06
CA ASN A 318 -9.03 -9.77 -13.03
C ASN A 318 -8.57 -8.58 -13.89
N THR A 319 -9.29 -8.25 -14.98
CA THR A 319 -9.05 -7.06 -15.78
C THR A 319 -9.51 -5.78 -15.09
N VAL A 320 -10.64 -5.84 -14.37
CA VAL A 320 -11.09 -4.75 -13.51
C VAL A 320 -10.09 -4.54 -12.37
N ALA A 321 -9.52 -5.57 -11.79
CA ALA A 321 -8.62 -5.49 -10.63
C ALA A 321 -9.15 -4.48 -9.57
N PRO A 322 -10.35 -4.73 -9.01
CA PRO A 322 -11.06 -3.76 -8.21
C PRO A 322 -10.44 -3.58 -6.82
N GLU A 323 -10.76 -2.47 -6.19
CA GLU A 323 -10.51 -2.23 -4.77
C GLU A 323 -11.23 -3.29 -3.91
N HIS A 324 -12.55 -3.36 -4.04
CA HIS A 324 -13.39 -4.35 -3.36
C HIS A 324 -13.98 -5.33 -4.38
N LEU A 325 -13.82 -6.62 -4.13
CA LEU A 325 -14.43 -7.68 -4.93
C LEU A 325 -15.39 -8.51 -4.08
N GLU A 326 -16.67 -8.52 -4.41
CA GLU A 326 -17.66 -9.39 -3.80
C GLU A 326 -17.99 -10.57 -4.72
N LEU A 327 -18.00 -11.78 -4.19
CA LEU A 327 -18.28 -13.01 -4.90
C LEU A 327 -19.67 -13.55 -4.47
N HIS A 328 -20.73 -13.15 -5.15
CA HIS A 328 -22.11 -13.59 -4.90
C HIS A 328 -22.47 -14.76 -5.81
N CYS A 329 -21.68 -15.83 -5.74
CA CYS A 329 -21.84 -17.03 -6.55
C CYS A 329 -22.11 -18.27 -5.68
N LYS A 330 -22.78 -19.28 -6.26
CA LYS A 330 -23.06 -20.56 -5.58
C LYS A 330 -21.80 -21.22 -5.03
N ASP A 331 -20.71 -21.19 -5.80
CA ASP A 331 -19.40 -21.73 -5.40
C ASP A 331 -18.35 -20.62 -5.34
N ALA A 332 -18.59 -19.62 -4.49
CA ALA A 332 -17.70 -18.47 -4.32
C ALA A 332 -16.27 -18.88 -3.89
N MET A 333 -16.13 -19.87 -3.01
CA MET A 333 -14.83 -20.38 -2.56
C MET A 333 -14.06 -21.07 -3.70
N GLY A 334 -14.73 -21.78 -4.59
CA GLY A 334 -14.11 -22.44 -5.74
C GLY A 334 -13.55 -21.44 -6.76
N LEU A 335 -14.06 -20.20 -6.77
CA LEU A 335 -13.55 -19.14 -7.68
C LEU A 335 -12.25 -18.49 -7.20
N LEU A 336 -11.90 -18.59 -5.91
CA LEU A 336 -10.73 -17.89 -5.34
C LEU A 336 -9.44 -18.20 -6.08
N GLY A 337 -9.22 -19.45 -6.51
CA GLY A 337 -8.02 -19.83 -7.25
C GLY A 337 -7.86 -19.14 -8.61
N GLY A 338 -8.96 -18.63 -9.19
CA GLY A 338 -8.96 -17.88 -10.44
C GLY A 338 -8.82 -16.36 -10.26
N ILE A 339 -9.08 -15.84 -9.06
CA ILE A 339 -8.96 -14.40 -8.75
C ILE A 339 -7.50 -14.08 -8.45
N ARG A 340 -6.92 -13.18 -9.26
CA ARG A 340 -5.52 -12.75 -9.13
C ARG A 340 -5.39 -11.30 -8.67
N ASN A 341 -6.35 -10.47 -9.02
CA ASN A 341 -6.26 -9.02 -8.88
C ASN A 341 -7.50 -8.48 -8.15
N ALA A 342 -7.38 -8.23 -6.86
CA ALA A 342 -8.37 -7.50 -6.06
C ALA A 342 -7.69 -6.95 -4.80
N GLY A 343 -8.12 -5.79 -4.32
CA GLY A 343 -7.64 -5.23 -3.05
C GLY A 343 -8.15 -6.05 -1.86
N ALA A 344 -9.47 -6.27 -1.78
CA ALA A 344 -10.09 -7.16 -0.81
C ALA A 344 -11.10 -8.09 -1.52
N ILE A 345 -11.26 -9.33 -1.03
CA ILE A 345 -12.17 -10.32 -1.60
C ILE A 345 -13.18 -10.74 -0.53
N PHE A 346 -14.46 -10.48 -0.80
CA PHE A 346 -15.59 -10.82 0.04
C PHE A 346 -16.27 -12.07 -0.52
N VAL A 347 -16.21 -13.16 0.21
CA VAL A 347 -16.59 -14.48 -0.32
C VAL A 347 -17.95 -14.90 0.19
N GLY A 348 -18.90 -14.98 -0.74
CA GLY A 348 -20.27 -15.50 -0.48
C GLY A 348 -21.24 -14.42 -0.01
N ALA A 349 -22.52 -14.77 -0.04
CA ALA A 349 -23.65 -13.87 0.15
C ALA A 349 -23.77 -13.20 1.53
N TRP A 350 -22.93 -13.57 2.49
CA TRP A 350 -22.91 -12.99 3.86
C TRP A 350 -21.75 -12.04 4.09
N SER A 351 -20.93 -11.82 3.09
CA SER A 351 -19.70 -11.03 3.17
C SER A 351 -19.85 -9.77 2.32
N SER A 352 -20.35 -8.70 2.92
CA SER A 352 -20.49 -7.41 2.25
C SER A 352 -19.31 -6.48 2.54
N GLU A 353 -19.01 -5.54 1.62
CA GLU A 353 -17.99 -4.52 1.76
C GLU A 353 -18.07 -3.77 3.11
N PRO A 354 -19.24 -3.28 3.58
CA PRO A 354 -19.31 -2.56 4.86
C PRO A 354 -18.86 -3.38 6.08
N LEU A 355 -18.97 -4.71 6.05
CA LEU A 355 -18.42 -5.53 7.13
C LEU A 355 -16.90 -5.47 7.17
N GLY A 356 -16.24 -5.47 6.00
CA GLY A 356 -14.81 -5.28 5.88
C GLY A 356 -14.37 -3.91 6.33
N ASP A 357 -15.06 -2.90 5.86
CA ASP A 357 -14.73 -1.50 6.12
C ASP A 357 -14.77 -1.09 7.60
N TYR A 358 -15.60 -1.78 8.39
CA TYR A 358 -15.80 -1.38 9.78
C TYR A 358 -15.29 -2.39 10.81
N VAL A 359 -15.57 -3.68 10.65
CA VAL A 359 -15.42 -4.60 11.79
C VAL A 359 -14.71 -5.91 11.49
N ALA A 360 -14.57 -6.36 10.25
CA ALA A 360 -14.04 -7.69 9.94
C ALA A 360 -12.57 -7.87 10.35
N GLY A 361 -11.78 -6.81 10.31
CA GLY A 361 -10.37 -6.82 10.71
C GLY A 361 -9.36 -6.52 9.60
N PRO A 362 -9.48 -7.07 8.37
CA PRO A 362 -8.65 -6.65 7.26
C PRO A 362 -8.73 -5.15 6.99
N ASN A 363 -7.68 -4.58 6.39
CA ASN A 363 -7.61 -3.14 6.16
C ASN A 363 -8.50 -2.70 5.00
N HIS A 364 -9.16 -1.55 5.17
CA HIS A 364 -9.96 -0.92 4.12
C HIS A 364 -9.19 0.15 3.32
N THR A 365 -7.92 0.42 3.65
CA THR A 365 -7.05 1.25 2.81
C THR A 365 -6.47 0.36 1.72
N LEU A 366 -7.12 0.36 0.58
CA LEU A 366 -6.94 -0.61 -0.49
C LEU A 366 -6.42 0.05 -1.77
N PRO A 367 -5.76 -0.72 -2.66
CA PRO A 367 -5.35 -0.22 -3.97
C PRO A 367 -6.56 0.02 -4.87
N THR A 368 -6.67 1.22 -5.45
CA THR A 368 -7.75 1.66 -6.33
C THR A 368 -7.29 1.80 -7.78
N GLY A 369 -8.20 2.03 -8.72
CA GLY A 369 -7.85 2.34 -10.11
C GLY A 369 -7.16 1.21 -10.86
N GLY A 370 -7.35 -0.05 -10.43
CA GLY A 370 -6.71 -1.21 -11.00
C GLY A 370 -5.30 -1.47 -10.48
N THR A 371 -4.81 -0.72 -9.52
CA THR A 371 -3.47 -0.91 -8.96
C THR A 371 -3.36 -2.19 -8.12
N ALA A 372 -4.49 -2.87 -7.81
CA ALA A 372 -4.50 -4.20 -7.20
C ALA A 372 -3.75 -5.26 -8.04
N MET A 373 -3.36 -4.95 -9.28
CA MET A 373 -2.47 -5.78 -10.09
C MET A 373 -1.04 -5.85 -9.55
N PHE A 374 -0.59 -4.87 -8.74
CA PHE A 374 0.79 -4.74 -8.26
C PHE A 374 0.92 -4.10 -6.89
N SER A 375 -0.17 -3.66 -6.27
CA SER A 375 -0.18 -3.03 -4.93
C SER A 375 -0.97 -3.89 -3.96
N ASN A 376 -0.61 -3.79 -2.69
CA ASN A 376 -1.25 -4.50 -1.58
C ASN A 376 -2.17 -3.57 -0.78
N PRO A 377 -3.13 -4.13 -0.01
CA PRO A 377 -3.77 -3.42 1.10
C PRO A 377 -2.75 -2.86 2.09
N LEU A 378 -3.10 -1.79 2.79
CA LEU A 378 -2.31 -1.31 3.90
C LEU A 378 -2.18 -2.41 4.96
N SER A 379 -0.96 -2.71 5.35
CA SER A 379 -0.63 -3.80 6.26
C SER A 379 0.51 -3.41 7.21
N VAL A 380 0.87 -4.31 8.13
CA VAL A 380 2.04 -4.15 9.01
C VAL A 380 3.33 -3.97 8.20
N GLU A 381 3.42 -4.56 7.01
CA GLU A 381 4.58 -4.48 6.12
C GLU A 381 4.94 -3.04 5.75
N GLU A 382 3.93 -2.16 5.61
CA GLU A 382 4.14 -0.76 5.27
C GLU A 382 4.88 0.03 6.38
N PHE A 383 4.88 -0.46 7.60
CA PHE A 383 5.43 0.21 8.77
C PHE A 383 6.75 -0.41 9.28
N VAL A 384 7.33 -1.33 8.52
CA VAL A 384 8.63 -1.94 8.82
C VAL A 384 9.59 -1.75 7.65
N LYS A 385 10.87 -1.88 7.94
CA LYS A 385 11.93 -1.96 6.93
C LYS A 385 12.77 -3.19 7.19
N ARG A 386 13.31 -3.77 6.11
CA ARG A 386 14.16 -4.95 6.12
C ARG A 386 15.58 -4.56 5.76
N SER A 387 16.55 -5.03 6.55
CA SER A 387 17.98 -4.86 6.27
C SER A 387 18.62 -6.23 6.15
N SER A 388 19.39 -6.46 5.10
CA SER A 388 20.21 -7.65 4.98
C SER A 388 21.32 -7.63 6.03
N VAL A 389 21.52 -8.76 6.73
CA VAL A 389 22.60 -8.95 7.68
C VAL A 389 23.55 -10.00 7.07
N ILE A 390 24.82 -9.62 6.97
CA ILE A 390 25.88 -10.46 6.38
C ILE A 390 27.03 -10.50 7.37
N CYS A 391 27.36 -11.68 7.87
CA CYS A 391 28.46 -11.90 8.81
C CYS A 391 29.30 -13.08 8.33
N TYR A 392 30.41 -12.76 7.70
CA TYR A 392 31.37 -13.78 7.22
C TYR A 392 32.26 -14.29 8.33
N THR A 393 32.58 -15.56 8.27
CA THR A 393 33.71 -16.15 8.99
C THR A 393 34.98 -16.05 8.16
N PRO A 394 36.20 -16.26 8.77
CA PRO A 394 37.43 -16.38 8.01
C PRO A 394 37.37 -17.45 6.91
N GLU A 395 36.80 -18.62 7.22
CA GLU A 395 36.65 -19.71 6.26
C GLU A 395 35.72 -19.32 5.09
N GLY A 396 34.59 -18.75 5.39
CA GLY A 396 33.66 -18.26 4.37
C GLY A 396 34.29 -17.19 3.48
N LEU A 397 35.04 -16.26 4.06
CA LEU A 397 35.77 -15.24 3.31
C LEU A 397 36.82 -15.89 2.37
N LEU A 398 37.64 -16.83 2.86
CA LEU A 398 38.63 -17.49 2.03
C LEU A 398 38.01 -18.26 0.87
N SER A 399 36.83 -18.85 1.09
CA SER A 399 36.04 -19.51 0.05
C SER A 399 35.52 -18.55 -1.02
N ASP A 400 34.92 -17.43 -0.61
CA ASP A 400 34.16 -16.53 -1.51
C ASP A 400 34.99 -15.37 -2.10
N ALA A 401 36.11 -14.99 -1.48
CA ALA A 401 36.95 -13.90 -1.93
C ALA A 401 37.46 -14.03 -3.37
N PRO A 402 37.93 -15.21 -3.84
CA PRO A 402 38.39 -15.37 -5.23
C PRO A 402 37.28 -15.07 -6.26
N ALA A 403 36.03 -15.52 -5.98
CA ALA A 403 34.90 -15.26 -6.86
C ALA A 403 34.51 -13.78 -6.83
N THR A 404 34.50 -13.18 -5.63
CA THR A 404 34.20 -11.74 -5.46
C THR A 404 35.22 -10.89 -6.24
N GLN A 405 36.51 -11.19 -6.16
CA GLN A 405 37.56 -10.48 -6.90
C GLN A 405 37.33 -10.55 -8.42
N ARG A 406 37.10 -11.76 -8.96
CA ARG A 406 36.87 -11.95 -10.41
C ARG A 406 35.64 -11.19 -10.93
N LEU A 407 34.56 -11.24 -10.17
CA LEU A 407 33.33 -10.51 -10.54
C LEU A 407 33.57 -9.00 -10.54
N ALA A 408 34.20 -8.48 -9.49
CA ALA A 408 34.48 -7.06 -9.38
C ALA A 408 35.46 -6.56 -10.48
N GLU A 409 36.47 -7.39 -10.83
CA GLU A 409 37.39 -7.12 -11.95
C GLU A 409 36.66 -7.08 -13.29
N ALA A 410 35.74 -8.01 -13.53
CA ALA A 410 34.93 -8.06 -14.76
C ALA A 410 34.03 -6.83 -14.91
N GLU A 411 33.59 -6.25 -13.77
CA GLU A 411 32.82 -5.01 -13.72
C GLU A 411 33.72 -3.75 -13.77
N GLY A 412 35.04 -3.89 -13.76
CA GLY A 412 35.99 -2.78 -13.71
C GLY A 412 36.03 -2.07 -12.34
N LEU A 413 35.55 -2.72 -11.28
CA LEU A 413 35.47 -2.18 -9.93
C LEU A 413 36.68 -2.61 -9.07
N TRP A 414 37.83 -2.00 -9.36
CA TRP A 414 39.10 -2.29 -8.72
C TRP A 414 39.06 -2.27 -7.18
N ALA A 415 38.44 -1.25 -6.58
CA ALA A 415 38.38 -1.14 -5.12
C ALA A 415 37.51 -2.23 -4.47
N HIS A 416 36.50 -2.75 -5.16
CA HIS A 416 35.69 -3.88 -4.70
C HIS A 416 36.54 -5.16 -4.66
N ALA A 417 37.29 -5.44 -5.74
CA ALA A 417 38.23 -6.54 -5.80
C ALA A 417 39.30 -6.44 -4.71
N LEU A 418 39.91 -5.26 -4.56
CA LEU A 418 40.92 -4.99 -3.55
C LEU A 418 40.41 -5.19 -2.12
N SER A 419 39.16 -4.78 -1.84
CA SER A 419 38.55 -4.95 -0.51
C SER A 419 38.46 -6.42 -0.06
N ALA A 420 38.09 -7.31 -0.98
CA ALA A 420 38.08 -8.75 -0.71
C ALA A 420 39.50 -9.34 -0.61
N ALA A 421 40.39 -8.90 -1.51
CA ALA A 421 41.79 -9.36 -1.57
C ALA A 421 42.57 -9.01 -0.30
N LEU A 422 42.45 -7.79 0.22
CA LEU A 422 43.16 -7.38 1.43
C LEU A 422 42.73 -8.18 2.66
N ARG A 423 41.44 -8.48 2.82
CA ARG A 423 40.93 -9.33 3.91
C ARG A 423 41.48 -10.76 3.81
N ARG A 424 41.49 -11.32 2.60
CA ARG A 424 42.09 -12.62 2.32
C ARG A 424 43.58 -12.58 2.68
N ARG A 425 44.31 -11.52 2.27
CA ARG A 425 45.75 -11.36 2.56
C ARG A 425 46.04 -11.32 4.06
N VAL A 426 45.22 -10.66 4.85
CA VAL A 426 45.33 -10.63 6.31
C VAL A 426 45.23 -12.06 6.87
N LEU A 427 44.29 -12.88 6.40
CA LEU A 427 44.10 -14.24 6.87
C LEU A 427 45.25 -15.18 6.46
N GLU A 428 45.83 -15.00 5.27
CA GLU A 428 46.86 -15.83 4.73
C GLU A 428 48.30 -15.44 5.18
N GLN A 429 48.54 -14.14 5.41
CA GLN A 429 49.89 -13.59 5.59
C GLN A 429 50.06 -12.75 6.87
N GLY A 430 48.94 -12.51 7.62
CA GLY A 430 48.94 -11.69 8.83
C GLY A 430 48.69 -10.20 8.58
N GLU A 431 48.45 -9.46 9.65
CA GLU A 431 48.06 -8.03 9.61
C GLU A 431 49.14 -7.15 8.99
N ASP A 432 50.42 -7.44 9.21
CA ASP A 432 51.53 -6.65 8.67
C ASP A 432 51.57 -6.62 7.14
N ALA A 433 51.00 -7.64 6.50
CA ALA A 433 50.92 -7.74 5.05
C ALA A 433 50.01 -6.66 4.41
N VAL A 434 49.14 -6.01 5.17
CA VAL A 434 48.27 -4.91 4.74
C VAL A 434 48.61 -3.58 5.41
N SER A 435 49.79 -3.46 6.03
CA SER A 435 50.29 -2.20 6.56
C SER A 435 50.47 -1.15 5.42
N ALA A 436 50.44 0.11 5.76
CA ALA A 436 50.62 1.21 4.78
C ALA A 436 51.98 1.05 4.03
N GLU A 437 53.01 0.63 4.74
CA GLU A 437 54.36 0.42 4.18
C GLU A 437 54.36 -0.76 3.19
N SER A 438 53.78 -1.91 3.58
CA SER A 438 53.66 -3.10 2.73
C SER A 438 52.84 -2.82 1.46
N LEU A 439 51.75 -2.07 1.57
CA LEU A 439 50.90 -1.74 0.43
C LEU A 439 51.49 -0.66 -0.49
N ALA A 440 52.26 0.30 0.06
CA ALA A 440 52.98 1.30 -0.74
C ALA A 440 54.09 0.67 -1.63
N ALA A 441 54.67 -0.44 -1.21
CA ALA A 441 55.66 -1.20 -1.97
C ALA A 441 55.06 -2.21 -2.96
N ALA A 442 53.74 -2.45 -2.91
CA ALA A 442 53.05 -3.46 -3.72
C ALA A 442 52.48 -2.85 -5.01
N ASP A 443 52.52 -3.63 -6.11
CA ASP A 443 51.71 -3.29 -7.30
C ASP A 443 50.26 -3.72 -7.09
N LEU A 444 49.41 -2.78 -6.76
CA LEU A 444 47.97 -3.02 -6.55
C LEU A 444 47.11 -2.79 -7.82
N THR A 445 47.77 -2.59 -8.98
CA THR A 445 47.04 -2.40 -10.27
C THR A 445 46.42 -3.69 -10.76
N LYS A 446 46.99 -4.83 -10.34
CA LYS A 446 46.45 -6.17 -10.55
C LYS A 446 46.22 -6.79 -9.19
N VAL A 447 44.99 -7.12 -8.86
CA VAL A 447 44.61 -7.71 -7.57
C VAL A 447 44.88 -9.23 -7.55
N ALA A 448 45.76 -9.74 -8.45
CA ALA A 448 46.20 -11.11 -8.47
C ALA A 448 47.26 -11.35 -7.37
N TRP A 449 47.08 -12.39 -6.55
CA TRP A 449 47.97 -12.73 -5.44
C TRP A 449 48.83 -13.98 -5.78
N PRO A 450 50.06 -14.10 -5.22
CA PRO A 450 50.82 -15.31 -5.33
C PRO A 450 50.01 -16.51 -4.81
N GLY A 451 49.78 -17.48 -5.66
CA GLY A 451 48.94 -18.64 -5.36
C GLY A 451 47.61 -18.68 -6.16
N ASP A 452 47.15 -17.57 -6.69
CA ASP A 452 46.18 -17.62 -7.77
C ASP A 452 46.87 -18.15 -9.01
N THR A 453 46.95 -19.51 -9.10
CA THR A 453 47.21 -20.15 -10.37
C THR A 453 46.05 -19.72 -11.26
N THR A 454 46.33 -18.77 -12.13
CA THR A 454 45.48 -18.48 -13.28
C THR A 454 45.27 -19.80 -13.97
N ALA A 455 44.12 -20.44 -13.69
CA ALA A 455 43.57 -21.32 -14.65
C ALA A 455 43.37 -20.42 -15.88
N THR A 456 44.29 -20.52 -16.83
CA THR A 456 44.09 -20.04 -18.17
C THR A 456 42.68 -20.40 -18.53
N VAL A 457 41.81 -19.39 -18.61
CA VAL A 457 40.52 -19.54 -19.27
C VAL A 457 40.93 -20.02 -20.67
N ALA A 458 40.70 -21.30 -20.93
CA ALA A 458 40.92 -21.85 -22.24
C ALA A 458 40.13 -20.94 -23.19
N GLU A 459 40.82 -20.25 -24.09
CA GLU A 459 40.21 -19.63 -25.23
C GLU A 459 39.31 -20.68 -25.88
N GLY A 460 37.97 -20.47 -25.80
CA GLY A 460 37.02 -21.36 -26.46
C GLY A 460 35.77 -21.76 -25.68
N VAL A 461 35.32 -21.02 -24.68
CA VAL A 461 33.93 -21.18 -24.20
C VAL A 461 33.02 -20.31 -25.09
N ASP A 462 32.49 -20.98 -26.12
CA ASP A 462 31.45 -20.39 -26.95
C ASP A 462 30.18 -20.17 -26.11
N LEU A 463 29.93 -18.95 -25.66
CA LEU A 463 28.73 -18.53 -24.90
C LEU A 463 27.44 -18.70 -25.70
N ALA A 464 27.53 -18.94 -27.00
CA ALA A 464 26.36 -19.22 -27.83
C ALA A 464 25.85 -20.67 -27.68
N ALA A 465 26.68 -21.60 -27.22
CA ALA A 465 26.30 -22.98 -27.00
C ALA A 465 25.61 -23.23 -25.66
N ALA A 466 25.78 -22.35 -24.67
CA ALA A 466 25.14 -22.46 -23.35
C ALA A 466 23.68 -21.97 -23.31
N ALA A 467 23.23 -21.18 -24.31
CA ALA A 467 21.86 -20.66 -24.40
C ALA A 467 20.89 -21.59 -25.18
N GLY A 468 21.37 -22.69 -25.73
CA GLY A 468 20.62 -23.58 -26.63
C GLY A 468 20.06 -24.88 -26.05
N GLY A 469 20.09 -25.08 -24.74
CA GLY A 469 19.78 -26.38 -24.12
C GLY A 469 18.62 -26.41 -23.10
N ALA A 470 17.51 -25.73 -23.35
CA ALA A 470 16.31 -25.90 -22.54
C ALA A 470 15.06 -26.02 -23.41
N THR A 471 15.00 -27.08 -24.22
CA THR A 471 13.74 -27.53 -24.80
C THR A 471 13.42 -28.94 -24.30
N GLY A 472 12.32 -29.03 -23.50
CA GLY A 472 11.44 -30.17 -23.50
C GLY A 472 11.85 -31.38 -22.65
N ALA A 473 11.35 -31.46 -21.44
CA ALA A 473 10.91 -32.73 -20.87
C ALA A 473 9.57 -32.50 -20.16
N VAL A 474 8.51 -32.82 -20.87
CA VAL A 474 7.19 -33.12 -20.30
C VAL A 474 7.37 -34.39 -19.46
N VAL A 475 7.11 -34.31 -18.15
CA VAL A 475 6.90 -35.49 -17.31
C VAL A 475 5.38 -35.67 -17.19
N GLU A 476 4.84 -36.65 -17.90
CA GLU A 476 3.56 -37.29 -17.61
C GLU A 476 3.72 -38.12 -16.34
N GLY A 477 2.71 -38.09 -15.47
CA GLY A 477 2.34 -39.22 -14.58
C GLY A 477 2.46 -38.95 -13.08
N ALA A 478 1.28 -38.93 -12.51
CA ALA A 478 0.69 -39.26 -11.24
C ALA A 478 0.16 -38.07 -10.43
#